data_0d3d89a3bb873bc70a686ea4f74d0064
#
_entry.id   0d3d89a3bb873bc70a686ea4f74d0064
#
_cell.length_a   1.000
_cell.length_b   1.000
_cell.length_c   1.000
_cell.angle_alpha   90.00
_cell.angle_beta   90.00
_cell.angle_gamma   90.00
#
_symmetry.space_group_name_H-M   'P 1'
#
loop_
_entity.id
_entity.type
_entity.pdbx_description
1 polymer ?
#
loop_
_entity_poly.entity_id
_entity_poly.type
_entity_poly.pdbx_seq_one_letter_code
_entity_poly.pdbx_strand_id
1 'polypeptide(L)'
;MSQSVASPDAPALQDLDTLFKGFADPTRIRILNLLVAGELCVCDIVGILGLPQSTVSRHLGYLLRSELVDVSREWKFAHYRLASPANPVHKNLLNCVRTCFRGIEGLDAERARAVERVRARESDPC
;
A
#
# COMPACT_ATOMS: atom_id res chain seq x y z
N MET A 1 -12.69 23.10 29.93
CA MET A 1 -12.18 22.45 28.73
C MET A 1 -12.97 21.20 28.45
N SER A 2 -13.64 21.20 27.37
CA SER A 2 -14.46 20.04 27.02
C SER A 2 -13.56 18.89 26.62
N GLN A 3 -13.78 17.76 27.22
CA GLN A 3 -13.14 16.57 26.73
C GLN A 3 -13.89 16.06 25.53
N SER A 4 -13.20 15.99 24.42
CA SER A 4 -13.80 15.35 23.27
C SER A 4 -13.92 13.86 23.59
N VAL A 5 -15.13 13.36 23.54
CA VAL A 5 -15.34 11.93 23.63
C VAL A 5 -14.85 11.35 22.31
N ALA A 6 -13.84 10.52 22.35
CA ALA A 6 -13.35 9.88 21.16
C ALA A 6 -14.46 9.05 20.53
N SER A 7 -14.69 9.25 19.24
CA SER A 7 -15.56 8.40 18.47
C SER A 7 -15.05 6.95 18.57
N PRO A 8 -15.93 5.94 18.58
CA PRO A 8 -15.48 4.54 18.54
C PRO A 8 -14.54 4.25 17.36
N ASP A 9 -14.67 5.03 16.28
CA ASP A 9 -13.84 4.87 15.07
C ASP A 9 -12.58 5.73 15.10
N ALA A 10 -12.42 6.57 16.12
CA ALA A 10 -11.25 7.43 16.20
C ALA A 10 -10.02 6.62 16.59
N PRO A 11 -8.91 6.78 15.87
CA PRO A 11 -7.68 6.06 16.22
C PRO A 11 -7.03 6.66 17.46
N ALA A 12 -6.34 5.83 18.23
CA ALA A 12 -5.48 6.32 19.30
C ALA A 12 -4.25 7.00 18.71
N LEU A 13 -3.60 7.86 19.48
CA LEU A 13 -2.39 8.54 19.04
C LEU A 13 -1.32 7.55 18.57
N GLN A 14 -1.19 6.43 19.26
CA GLN A 14 -0.24 5.38 18.88
C GLN A 14 -0.56 4.81 17.52
N ASP A 15 -1.84 4.62 17.20
CA ASP A 15 -2.26 4.14 15.91
C ASP A 15 -1.92 5.13 14.80
N LEU A 16 -2.06 6.42 15.08
CA LEU A 16 -1.65 7.47 14.14
C LEU A 16 -0.15 7.44 13.89
N ASP A 17 0.65 7.28 14.95
CA ASP A 17 2.10 7.19 14.82
C ASP A 17 2.50 6.03 13.92
N THR A 18 1.93 4.86 14.16
CA THR A 18 2.19 3.67 13.34
C THR A 18 1.79 3.90 11.88
N LEU A 19 0.63 4.49 11.68
CA LEU A 19 0.10 4.78 10.35
C LEU A 19 1.03 5.71 9.57
N PHE A 20 1.40 6.84 10.17
CA PHE A 20 2.26 7.81 9.50
C PHE A 20 3.67 7.27 9.25
N LYS A 21 4.18 6.45 10.14
CA LYS A 21 5.47 5.78 9.90
C LYS A 21 5.44 4.87 8.69
N GLY A 22 4.30 4.23 8.44
CA GLY A 22 4.12 3.42 7.24
C GLY A 22 4.29 4.22 5.97
N PHE A 23 3.91 5.49 5.97
CA PHE A 23 4.06 6.39 4.83
C PHE A 23 5.41 7.12 4.78
N ALA A 24 6.19 7.07 5.85
CA ALA A 24 7.40 7.89 5.98
C ALA A 24 8.65 7.19 5.43
N ASP A 25 8.54 6.61 4.24
CA ASP A 25 9.67 5.97 3.57
C ASP A 25 9.42 5.95 2.07
N PRO A 26 10.39 6.37 1.23
CA PRO A 26 10.19 6.42 -0.21
C PRO A 26 9.81 5.07 -0.83
N THR A 27 10.42 3.99 -0.40
CA THR A 27 10.11 2.67 -0.94
C THR A 27 8.68 2.24 -0.59
N ARG A 28 8.26 2.49 0.66
CA ARG A 28 6.90 2.16 1.05
C ARG A 28 5.87 3.00 0.31
N ILE A 29 6.15 4.29 0.09
CA ILE A 29 5.28 5.15 -0.72
C ILE A 29 5.15 4.58 -2.14
N ARG A 30 6.27 4.16 -2.74
CA ARG A 30 6.25 3.56 -4.07
C ARG A 30 5.40 2.28 -4.09
N ILE A 31 5.54 1.43 -3.09
CA ILE A 31 4.74 0.20 -3.00
C ILE A 31 3.25 0.52 -2.90
N LEU A 32 2.86 1.44 -2.01
CA LEU A 32 1.47 1.82 -1.87
C LEU A 32 0.92 2.38 -3.18
N ASN A 33 1.72 3.17 -3.89
CA ASN A 33 1.35 3.70 -5.19
C ASN A 33 1.06 2.59 -6.21
N LEU A 34 1.86 1.53 -6.23
CA LEU A 34 1.63 0.40 -7.13
C LEU A 34 0.31 -0.31 -6.80
N LEU A 35 0.04 -0.48 -5.51
CA LEU A 35 -1.13 -1.23 -5.07
C LEU A 35 -2.45 -0.47 -5.28
N VAL A 36 -2.39 0.82 -5.60
CA VAL A 36 -3.57 1.54 -6.07
C VAL A 36 -4.12 0.90 -7.34
N ALA A 37 -3.27 0.33 -8.17
CA ALA A 37 -3.69 -0.33 -9.40
C ALA A 37 -4.47 -1.63 -9.13
N GLY A 38 -4.21 -2.28 -7.99
CA GLY A 38 -4.85 -3.54 -7.64
C GLY A 38 -3.90 -4.48 -6.94
N GLU A 39 -4.30 -5.73 -6.83
CA GLU A 39 -3.51 -6.75 -6.15
C GLU A 39 -2.31 -7.16 -7.00
N LEU A 40 -1.14 -7.25 -6.37
CA LEU A 40 0.12 -7.60 -7.03
C LEU A 40 0.88 -8.64 -6.20
N CYS A 41 1.59 -9.53 -6.87
CA CYS A 41 2.51 -10.43 -6.20
C CYS A 41 3.86 -9.75 -5.96
N VAL A 42 4.68 -10.32 -5.08
CA VAL A 42 6.01 -9.79 -4.79
C VAL A 42 6.84 -9.67 -6.06
N CYS A 43 6.74 -10.66 -6.95
CA CYS A 43 7.49 -10.65 -8.22
C CYS A 43 7.18 -9.42 -9.07
N ASP A 44 5.90 -9.04 -9.15
CA ASP A 44 5.49 -7.85 -9.88
C ASP A 44 6.09 -6.59 -9.26
N ILE A 45 6.02 -6.50 -7.95
CA ILE A 45 6.52 -5.33 -7.22
C ILE A 45 8.04 -5.21 -7.41
N VAL A 46 8.76 -6.31 -7.25
CA VAL A 46 10.21 -6.36 -7.46
C VAL A 46 10.55 -5.92 -8.88
N GLY A 47 9.84 -6.46 -9.87
CA GLY A 47 10.09 -6.14 -11.26
C GLY A 47 9.87 -4.67 -11.59
N ILE A 48 8.81 -4.08 -11.06
CA ILE A 48 8.48 -2.68 -11.33
C ILE A 48 9.44 -1.74 -10.61
N LEU A 49 9.71 -1.99 -9.33
CA LEU A 49 10.56 -1.10 -8.54
C LEU A 49 12.05 -1.25 -8.85
N GLY A 50 12.45 -2.40 -9.38
CA GLY A 50 13.86 -2.65 -9.64
C GLY A 50 14.70 -2.77 -8.37
N LEU A 51 14.10 -3.23 -7.28
CA LEU A 51 14.76 -3.39 -6.00
C LEU A 51 14.92 -4.87 -5.66
N PRO A 52 15.90 -5.23 -4.83
CA PRO A 52 16.04 -6.62 -4.39
C PRO A 52 14.80 -7.12 -3.67
N GLN A 53 14.50 -8.41 -3.85
CA GLN A 53 13.33 -9.01 -3.22
C GLN A 53 13.37 -8.86 -1.70
N SER A 54 14.54 -9.01 -1.08
CA SER A 54 14.68 -8.87 0.37
C SER A 54 14.28 -7.48 0.85
N THR A 55 14.62 -6.44 0.09
CA THR A 55 14.25 -5.07 0.40
C THR A 55 12.73 -4.90 0.29
N VAL A 56 12.15 -5.36 -0.81
CA VAL A 56 10.70 -5.28 -1.03
C VAL A 56 9.95 -6.03 0.07
N SER A 57 10.38 -7.26 0.36
CA SER A 57 9.74 -8.08 1.39
C SER A 57 9.79 -7.44 2.77
N ARG A 58 10.89 -6.80 3.11
CA ARG A 58 11.04 -6.11 4.39
C ARG A 58 10.04 -4.96 4.51
N HIS A 59 9.91 -4.16 3.46
CA HIS A 59 8.96 -3.04 3.47
C HIS A 59 7.51 -3.53 3.43
N LEU A 60 7.21 -4.60 2.71
CA LEU A 60 5.88 -5.20 2.72
C LEU A 60 5.54 -5.71 4.13
N GLY A 61 6.51 -6.31 4.82
CA GLY A 61 6.31 -6.73 6.21
C GLY A 61 5.99 -5.56 7.12
N TYR A 62 6.66 -4.43 6.92
CA TYR A 62 6.36 -3.23 7.69
C TYR A 62 4.94 -2.73 7.41
N LEU A 63 4.54 -2.71 6.15
CA LEU A 63 3.19 -2.27 5.76
C LEU A 63 2.11 -3.21 6.28
N LEU A 64 2.38 -4.52 6.35
CA LEU A 64 1.47 -5.48 6.96
C LEU A 64 1.28 -5.20 8.46
N ARG A 65 2.37 -4.98 9.17
CA ARG A 65 2.32 -4.68 10.61
C ARG A 65 1.63 -3.34 10.89
N SER A 66 1.73 -2.41 9.94
CA SER A 66 1.05 -1.11 10.04
C SER A 66 -0.40 -1.17 9.58
N GLU A 67 -0.86 -2.34 9.14
CA GLU A 67 -2.22 -2.56 8.66
C GLU A 67 -2.58 -1.70 7.43
N LEU A 68 -1.58 -1.33 6.65
CA LEU A 68 -1.78 -0.58 5.40
C LEU A 68 -2.00 -1.49 4.21
N VAL A 69 -1.52 -2.72 4.29
CA VAL A 69 -1.71 -3.71 3.23
C VAL A 69 -2.19 -5.02 3.84
N ASP A 70 -2.87 -5.81 3.03
CA ASP A 70 -3.25 -7.18 3.34
C ASP A 70 -2.51 -8.11 2.40
N VAL A 71 -2.37 -9.36 2.82
CA VAL A 71 -1.77 -10.40 2.00
C VAL A 71 -2.71 -11.58 1.90
N SER A 72 -2.86 -12.14 0.71
CA SER A 72 -3.52 -13.43 0.51
C SER A 72 -2.52 -14.38 -0.10
N ARG A 73 -2.57 -15.63 0.33
CA ARG A 73 -1.67 -16.65 -0.19
C ARG A 73 -2.48 -17.66 -0.96
N GLU A 74 -2.18 -17.78 -2.23
CA GLU A 74 -2.71 -18.83 -3.09
C GLU A 74 -1.54 -19.67 -3.53
N TRP A 75 -1.53 -20.93 -3.13
CA TRP A 75 -0.41 -21.81 -3.41
C TRP A 75 0.86 -21.25 -2.76
N LYS A 76 1.92 -21.12 -3.57
CA LYS A 76 3.20 -20.59 -3.14
C LYS A 76 3.35 -19.10 -3.42
N PHE A 77 2.29 -18.45 -3.92
CA PHE A 77 2.35 -17.03 -4.26
C PHE A 77 1.67 -16.19 -3.19
N ALA A 78 2.34 -15.10 -2.80
CA ALA A 78 1.77 -14.11 -1.91
C ALA A 78 1.33 -12.91 -2.74
N HIS A 79 0.08 -12.53 -2.60
CA HIS A 79 -0.51 -11.39 -3.29
C HIS A 79 -0.85 -10.32 -2.27
N TYR A 80 -0.39 -9.10 -2.54
CA TYR A 80 -0.57 -7.96 -1.64
C TYR A 80 -1.57 -6.99 -2.22
N ARG A 81 -2.38 -6.39 -1.37
CA ARG A 81 -3.35 -5.36 -1.75
C ARG A 81 -3.45 -4.33 -0.66
N LEU A 82 -3.98 -3.15 -1.00
CA LEU A 82 -4.25 -2.13 0.00
C LEU A 82 -5.30 -2.66 0.97
N ALA A 83 -5.08 -2.45 2.26
CA ALA A 83 -6.04 -2.83 3.29
C ALA A 83 -7.26 -1.91 3.24
N SER A 84 -8.40 -2.41 3.72
CA SER A 84 -9.56 -1.57 3.94
C SER A 84 -9.24 -0.57 5.04
N PRO A 85 -9.62 0.72 4.88
CA PRO A 85 -9.32 1.71 5.90
C PRO A 85 -9.95 1.38 7.24
N ALA A 86 -9.13 1.44 8.31
CA ALA A 86 -9.58 1.15 9.67
C ALA A 86 -10.25 2.35 10.34
N ASN A 87 -10.00 3.57 9.84
CA ASN A 87 -10.49 4.80 10.44
C ASN A 87 -10.44 5.93 9.40
N PRO A 88 -11.05 7.10 9.69
CA PRO A 88 -11.06 8.21 8.74
C PRO A 88 -9.69 8.74 8.35
N VAL A 89 -8.72 8.73 9.25
CA VAL A 89 -7.36 9.19 8.93
C VAL A 89 -6.74 8.25 7.91
N HIS A 90 -6.83 6.95 8.13
CA HIS A 90 -6.34 5.93 7.21
C HIS A 90 -6.98 6.10 5.83
N LYS A 91 -8.31 6.29 5.80
CA LYS A 91 -9.05 6.48 4.56
C LYS A 91 -8.54 7.69 3.79
N ASN A 92 -8.34 8.81 4.46
CA ASN A 92 -7.88 10.04 3.82
C ASN A 92 -6.44 9.92 3.32
N LEU A 93 -5.58 9.23 4.05
CA LEU A 93 -4.21 9.00 3.59
C LEU A 93 -4.18 8.12 2.33
N LEU A 94 -5.00 7.08 2.28
CA LEU A 94 -5.12 6.26 1.06
C LEU A 94 -5.68 7.07 -0.10
N ASN A 95 -6.65 7.93 0.14
CA ASN A 95 -7.17 8.80 -0.91
C ASN A 95 -6.09 9.74 -1.43
N CYS A 96 -5.22 10.23 -0.56
CA CYS A 96 -4.09 11.05 -0.98
C CYS A 96 -3.19 10.27 -1.95
N VAL A 97 -2.88 9.02 -1.62
CA VAL A 97 -2.08 8.18 -2.52
C VAL A 97 -2.77 8.02 -3.87
N ARG A 98 -4.09 7.79 -3.86
CA ARG A 98 -4.85 7.59 -5.10
C ARG A 98 -4.91 8.83 -5.98
N THR A 99 -5.04 10.00 -5.38
CA THR A 99 -5.40 11.22 -6.13
C THR A 99 -4.29 12.25 -6.19
N CYS A 100 -3.48 12.38 -5.14
CA CYS A 100 -2.47 13.45 -5.06
C CYS A 100 -1.14 13.07 -5.68
N PHE A 101 -0.93 11.80 -5.98
CA PHE A 101 0.33 11.32 -6.55
C PHE A 101 0.38 11.43 -8.07
N ARG A 102 -0.70 11.84 -8.68
CA ARG A 102 -0.74 12.08 -10.13
C ARG A 102 0.19 13.22 -10.49
N GLY A 103 0.95 13.06 -11.56
CA GLY A 103 1.87 14.08 -12.03
C GLY A 103 3.21 14.05 -11.31
N ILE A 104 3.41 13.19 -10.33
CA ILE A 104 4.71 13.03 -9.70
C ILE A 104 5.53 12.08 -10.58
N GLU A 105 6.62 12.63 -11.13
CA GLU A 105 7.49 11.87 -12.02
C GLU A 105 7.99 10.61 -11.33
N GLY A 106 8.02 9.52 -12.09
CA GLY A 106 8.42 8.23 -11.55
C GLY A 106 7.25 7.47 -10.97
N LEU A 107 6.40 8.10 -10.16
CA LEU A 107 5.24 7.42 -9.58
C LEU A 107 4.19 7.12 -10.64
N ASP A 108 3.97 8.04 -11.57
CA ASP A 108 3.00 7.81 -12.66
C ASP A 108 3.44 6.63 -13.54
N ALA A 109 4.71 6.57 -13.89
CA ALA A 109 5.23 5.49 -14.72
C ALA A 109 5.14 4.14 -14.00
N GLU A 110 5.48 4.11 -12.73
CA GLU A 110 5.39 2.88 -11.95
C GLU A 110 3.94 2.42 -11.80
N ARG A 111 3.03 3.34 -11.55
CA ARG A 111 1.61 2.99 -11.46
C ARG A 111 1.08 2.45 -12.78
N ALA A 112 1.48 3.04 -13.90
CA ALA A 112 1.07 2.55 -15.22
C ALA A 112 1.53 1.12 -15.44
N ARG A 113 2.76 0.79 -15.05
CA ARG A 113 3.27 -0.57 -15.14
C ARG A 113 2.50 -1.53 -14.24
N ALA A 114 2.12 -1.07 -13.05
CA ALA A 114 1.31 -1.87 -12.14
C ALA A 114 -0.08 -2.17 -12.74
N VAL A 115 -0.70 -1.18 -13.37
CA VAL A 115 -1.98 -1.36 -14.05
C VAL A 115 -1.87 -2.44 -15.13
N GLU A 116 -0.80 -2.43 -15.91
CA GLU A 116 -0.58 -3.45 -16.93
C GLU A 116 -0.44 -4.85 -16.33
N ARG A 117 0.26 -4.96 -15.21
CA ARG A 117 0.43 -6.25 -14.52
C ARG A 117 -0.88 -6.78 -13.97
N VAL A 118 -1.70 -5.90 -13.40
CA VAL A 118 -3.02 -6.28 -12.89
C VAL A 118 -3.90 -6.79 -14.05
N ARG A 119 -3.91 -6.07 -15.16
CA ARG A 119 -4.68 -6.47 -16.35
C ARG A 119 -4.20 -7.79 -16.92
N ALA A 120 -2.90 -7.99 -16.99
CA ALA A 120 -2.34 -9.23 -17.50
C ALA A 120 -2.75 -10.42 -16.65
N ARG A 121 -2.81 -10.23 -15.33
CA ARG A 121 -3.24 -11.29 -14.42
C ARG A 121 -4.72 -11.63 -14.58
N GLU A 122 -5.56 -10.64 -14.83
CA GLU A 122 -6.97 -10.85 -15.07
C GLU A 122 -7.21 -11.66 -16.34
N SER A 123 -6.37 -11.43 -17.37
CA SER A 123 -6.47 -12.13 -18.65
C SER A 123 -5.79 -13.49 -18.63
N ASP A 124 -4.75 -13.64 -17.83
CA ASP A 124 -3.92 -14.84 -17.78
C ASP A 124 -3.48 -15.09 -16.33
N PRO A 125 -4.38 -15.61 -15.49
CA PRO A 125 -4.05 -15.87 -14.10
C PRO A 125 -2.94 -16.92 -14.00
N CYS A 126 -1.91 -16.58 -13.27
CA CYS A 126 -0.78 -17.47 -13.04
C CYS A 126 -1.22 -18.75 -12.37
#